data_e44c7a16018429e82ec84646da53293c
#
_entry.id   e44c7a16018429e82ec84646da53293c
#
_cell.length_a   1.000
_cell.length_b   1.000
_cell.length_c   1.000
_cell.angle_alpha   90.00
_cell.angle_beta   90.00
_cell.angle_gamma   90.00
#
_symmetry.space_group_name_H-M   'P 1'
#
loop_
_entity.id
_entity.type
_entity.pdbx_description
1 polymer ?
#
loop_
_entity_poly.entity_id
_entity_poly.type
_entity_poly.pdbx_seq_one_letter_code
_entity_poly.pdbx_strand_id
1 'polypeptide(L)'
;QEGFLFGGTVCENIRIARPGATDADVAAALQAIGVLERFEEFPEGLDTEVRERGSRLSAGERQLVSLARAALVDPAVLVLDEATSNLDPGTEAVVEKALERLMDGRTVIVVAHRLSTVRRADRIAVIDHAHLVELGTHEELVVRGGRYAALAEAWARSQPTTEGTVGR
;
A
#
# COMPACT_ATOMS: atom_id res chain seq x y z
N GLN A 1 6.54 6.04 0.95
CA GLN A 1 7.26 6.98 0.07
C GLN A 1 6.52 7.07 -1.25
N GLU A 2 6.15 8.27 -1.69
CA GLU A 2 5.57 8.47 -3.02
C GLU A 2 6.54 7.91 -4.08
N GLY A 3 6.04 7.00 -4.92
CA GLY A 3 6.85 6.41 -5.98
C GLY A 3 7.28 7.51 -6.96
N PHE A 4 8.59 7.67 -7.16
CA PHE A 4 9.11 8.62 -8.13
C PHE A 4 8.67 8.21 -9.54
N LEU A 5 8.12 9.16 -10.29
CA LEU A 5 7.73 8.99 -11.68
C LEU A 5 8.69 9.78 -12.60
N PHE A 6 9.07 9.12 -13.69
CA PHE A 6 9.93 9.69 -14.72
C PHE A 6 9.08 10.29 -15.85
N GLY A 7 9.66 11.18 -16.64
CA GLY A 7 9.04 11.59 -17.90
C GLY A 7 8.85 10.40 -18.83
N GLY A 8 7.74 10.41 -19.59
CA GLY A 8 7.31 9.29 -20.45
C GLY A 8 5.88 8.88 -20.18
N THR A 9 5.45 7.76 -20.68
CA THR A 9 4.06 7.26 -20.53
C THR A 9 3.85 6.50 -19.22
N VAL A 10 2.59 6.25 -18.86
CA VAL A 10 2.23 5.36 -17.73
C VAL A 10 2.83 3.97 -17.96
N CYS A 11 2.70 3.42 -19.17
CA CYS A 11 3.24 2.11 -19.54
C CYS A 11 4.77 2.06 -19.34
N GLU A 12 5.50 3.06 -19.83
CA GLU A 12 6.95 3.15 -19.65
C GLU A 12 7.34 3.25 -18.18
N ASN A 13 6.62 4.03 -17.39
CA ASN A 13 6.85 4.15 -15.97
C ASN A 13 6.67 2.83 -15.22
N ILE A 14 5.68 2.02 -15.58
CA ILE A 14 5.49 0.69 -14.96
C ILE A 14 6.60 -0.25 -15.42
N ARG A 15 6.97 -0.23 -16.71
CA ARG A 15 7.99 -1.09 -17.32
C ARG A 15 9.40 -0.90 -16.74
N ILE A 16 9.69 0.25 -16.10
CA ILE A 16 10.98 0.48 -15.41
C ILE A 16 11.29 -0.64 -14.42
N ALA A 17 10.27 -1.21 -13.75
CA ALA A 17 10.46 -2.28 -12.78
C ALA A 17 10.94 -3.60 -13.42
N ARG A 18 10.64 -3.83 -14.72
CA ARG A 18 11.07 -4.99 -15.51
C ARG A 18 11.27 -4.54 -16.97
N PRO A 19 12.48 -4.06 -17.35
CA PRO A 19 12.70 -3.42 -18.67
C PRO A 19 12.39 -4.30 -19.88
N GLY A 20 12.39 -5.63 -19.74
CA GLY A 20 12.04 -6.56 -20.82
C GLY A 20 10.54 -6.89 -20.92
N ALA A 21 9.69 -6.27 -20.10
CA ALA A 21 8.25 -6.52 -20.12
C ALA A 21 7.60 -5.95 -21.39
N THR A 22 6.64 -6.71 -21.95
CA THR A 22 5.78 -6.26 -23.04
C THR A 22 4.63 -5.38 -22.54
N ASP A 23 3.92 -4.70 -23.43
CA ASP A 23 2.69 -3.97 -23.09
C ASP A 23 1.63 -4.89 -22.47
N ALA A 24 1.54 -6.13 -22.97
CA ALA A 24 0.66 -7.15 -22.42
C ALA A 24 1.02 -7.54 -20.99
N ASP A 25 2.31 -7.61 -20.64
CA ASP A 25 2.76 -7.86 -19.26
C ASP A 25 2.38 -6.71 -18.33
N VAL A 26 2.50 -5.46 -18.81
CA VAL A 26 2.11 -4.27 -18.05
C VAL A 26 0.59 -4.26 -17.82
N ALA A 27 -0.19 -4.53 -18.86
CA ALA A 27 -1.65 -4.63 -18.74
C ALA A 27 -2.06 -5.77 -17.78
N ALA A 28 -1.40 -6.93 -17.85
CA ALA A 28 -1.65 -8.05 -16.95
C ALA A 28 -1.33 -7.70 -15.48
N ALA A 29 -0.26 -6.95 -15.23
CA ALA A 29 0.09 -6.48 -13.89
C ALA A 29 -0.96 -5.53 -13.31
N LEU A 30 -1.47 -4.58 -14.12
CA LEU A 30 -2.57 -3.69 -13.74
C LEU A 30 -3.88 -4.44 -13.50
N GLN A 31 -4.17 -5.43 -14.34
CA GLN A 31 -5.34 -6.30 -14.20
C GLN A 31 -5.26 -7.12 -12.89
N ALA A 32 -4.08 -7.66 -12.55
CA ALA A 32 -3.89 -8.45 -11.34
C ALA A 32 -4.23 -7.67 -10.06
N ILE A 33 -3.88 -6.39 -10.01
CA ILE A 33 -4.26 -5.51 -8.89
C ILE A 33 -5.62 -4.81 -9.11
N GLY A 34 -6.29 -5.07 -10.26
CA GLY A 34 -7.66 -4.64 -10.57
C GLY A 34 -7.83 -3.16 -10.84
N VAL A 35 -6.86 -2.54 -11.48
CA VAL A 35 -6.87 -1.10 -11.80
C VAL A 35 -6.65 -0.79 -13.28
N LEU A 36 -6.64 -1.82 -14.15
CA LEU A 36 -6.41 -1.64 -15.58
C LEU A 36 -7.44 -0.70 -16.20
N GLU A 37 -8.74 -0.94 -15.99
CA GLU A 37 -9.84 -0.14 -16.54
C GLU A 37 -9.69 1.35 -16.22
N ARG A 38 -9.24 1.67 -14.98
CA ARG A 38 -9.04 3.06 -14.56
C ARG A 38 -8.00 3.80 -15.41
N PHE A 39 -6.96 3.11 -15.85
CA PHE A 39 -5.94 3.70 -16.73
C PHE A 39 -6.36 3.69 -18.19
N GLU A 40 -7.20 2.73 -18.62
CA GLU A 40 -7.79 2.71 -19.95
C GLU A 40 -8.82 3.84 -20.17
N GLU A 41 -9.43 4.36 -19.11
CA GLU A 41 -10.32 5.54 -19.15
C GLU A 41 -9.59 6.86 -19.45
N PHE A 42 -8.26 6.89 -19.38
CA PHE A 42 -7.51 8.07 -19.79
C PHE A 42 -7.59 8.29 -21.31
N PRO A 43 -7.57 9.53 -21.80
CA PRO A 43 -7.71 9.82 -23.23
C PRO A 43 -6.74 9.05 -24.14
N GLU A 44 -5.53 8.77 -23.65
CA GLU A 44 -4.46 8.05 -24.34
C GLU A 44 -4.20 6.68 -23.67
N GLY A 45 -5.09 6.21 -22.78
CA GLY A 45 -4.92 4.96 -22.06
C GLY A 45 -3.57 4.88 -21.34
N LEU A 46 -2.87 3.76 -21.49
CA LEU A 46 -1.54 3.54 -20.91
C LEU A 46 -0.44 4.37 -21.58
N ASP A 47 -0.69 4.96 -22.76
CA ASP A 47 0.22 5.87 -23.44
C ASP A 47 0.11 7.31 -22.95
N THR A 48 -0.76 7.56 -21.96
CA THR A 48 -0.88 8.88 -21.32
C THR A 48 0.46 9.32 -20.77
N GLU A 49 0.92 10.50 -21.23
CA GLU A 49 2.17 11.09 -20.76
C GLU A 49 2.12 11.48 -19.30
N VAL A 50 3.08 10.96 -18.55
CA VAL A 50 3.38 11.36 -17.18
C VAL A 50 4.49 12.43 -17.26
N ARG A 51 4.14 13.71 -17.06
CA ARG A 51 5.14 14.78 -17.00
C ARG A 51 6.02 14.63 -15.78
N GLU A 52 7.15 15.37 -15.76
CA GLU A 52 8.09 15.33 -14.64
C GLU A 52 7.39 15.33 -13.27
N ARG A 53 7.78 14.40 -12.42
CA ARG A 53 7.22 14.14 -11.10
C ARG A 53 5.72 13.74 -11.06
N GLY A 54 5.16 13.28 -12.19
CA GLY A 54 3.76 12.82 -12.23
C GLY A 54 2.72 13.92 -12.11
N SER A 55 3.04 15.14 -12.56
CA SER A 55 2.15 16.31 -12.40
C SER A 55 0.78 16.17 -13.09
N ARG A 56 0.62 15.21 -13.99
CA ARG A 56 -0.67 14.87 -14.64
C ARG A 56 -1.47 13.80 -13.90
N LEU A 57 -0.86 13.08 -12.96
CA LEU A 57 -1.52 12.04 -12.18
C LEU A 57 -1.86 12.55 -10.78
N SER A 58 -3.02 12.18 -10.27
CA SER A 58 -3.37 12.37 -8.85
C SER A 58 -2.40 11.60 -7.94
N ALA A 59 -2.36 11.93 -6.66
CA ALA A 59 -1.53 11.21 -5.68
C ALA A 59 -1.85 9.71 -5.67
N GLY A 60 -3.13 9.35 -5.75
CA GLY A 60 -3.57 7.96 -5.80
C GLY A 60 -3.14 7.23 -7.07
N GLU A 61 -3.23 7.88 -8.23
CA GLU A 61 -2.78 7.28 -9.50
C GLU A 61 -1.27 7.05 -9.49
N ARG A 62 -0.48 7.98 -8.93
CA ARG A 62 0.96 7.75 -8.72
C ARG A 62 1.22 6.53 -7.84
N GLN A 63 0.42 6.35 -6.79
CA GLN A 63 0.53 5.20 -5.90
C GLN A 63 0.13 3.91 -6.62
N LEU A 64 -0.93 3.91 -7.45
CA LEU A 64 -1.32 2.77 -8.27
C LEU A 64 -0.24 2.37 -9.27
N VAL A 65 0.47 3.33 -9.90
CA VAL A 65 1.64 3.03 -10.74
C VAL A 65 2.74 2.34 -9.94
N SER A 66 2.97 2.75 -8.70
CA SER A 66 3.95 2.10 -7.82
C SER A 66 3.55 0.68 -7.44
N LEU A 67 2.26 0.42 -7.18
CA LEU A 67 1.74 -0.93 -6.95
C LEU A 67 1.82 -1.80 -8.21
N ALA A 68 1.54 -1.23 -9.39
CA ALA A 68 1.68 -1.92 -10.67
C ALA A 68 3.13 -2.32 -10.97
N ARG A 69 4.12 -1.49 -10.60
CA ARG A 69 5.55 -1.85 -10.65
C ARG A 69 5.85 -3.08 -9.82
N ALA A 70 5.34 -3.13 -8.58
CA ALA A 70 5.51 -4.27 -7.70
C ALA A 70 4.82 -5.52 -8.26
N ALA A 71 3.59 -5.39 -8.80
CA ALA A 71 2.87 -6.47 -9.43
C ALA A 71 3.61 -7.02 -10.67
N LEU A 72 4.21 -6.13 -11.48
CA LEU A 72 4.95 -6.51 -12.69
C LEU A 72 6.22 -7.34 -12.36
N VAL A 73 6.88 -7.04 -11.23
CA VAL A 73 8.05 -7.82 -10.75
C VAL A 73 7.63 -9.15 -10.16
N ASP A 74 6.41 -9.26 -9.63
CA ASP A 74 5.85 -10.44 -8.97
C ASP A 74 6.77 -11.03 -7.88
N PRO A 75 7.13 -10.27 -6.85
CA PRO A 75 8.07 -10.71 -5.83
C PRO A 75 7.42 -11.68 -4.85
N ALA A 76 8.19 -12.66 -4.36
CA ALA A 76 7.75 -13.59 -3.31
C ALA A 76 7.57 -12.90 -1.93
N VAL A 77 8.30 -11.80 -1.69
CA VAL A 77 8.26 -11.03 -0.44
C VAL A 77 8.03 -9.55 -0.77
N LEU A 78 7.03 -8.97 -0.14
CA LEU A 78 6.73 -7.53 -0.21
C LEU A 78 7.15 -6.86 1.10
N VAL A 79 7.81 -5.71 0.99
CA VAL A 79 8.07 -4.82 2.13
C VAL A 79 7.31 -3.53 1.90
N LEU A 80 6.36 -3.25 2.77
CA LEU A 80 5.49 -2.08 2.71
C LEU A 80 5.83 -1.12 3.84
N ASP A 81 6.11 0.13 3.48
CA ASP A 81 6.17 1.23 4.43
C ASP A 81 4.84 1.98 4.33
N GLU A 82 4.05 1.96 5.40
CA GLU A 82 2.68 2.48 5.40
C GLU A 82 2.67 4.01 5.28
N ALA A 83 2.54 4.51 4.05
CA ALA A 83 2.38 5.93 3.75
C ALA A 83 1.15 6.16 2.85
N THR A 84 -0.06 5.98 3.40
CA THR A 84 -1.33 6.32 2.71
C THR A 84 -1.93 7.65 3.20
N SER A 85 -1.13 8.54 3.78
CA SER A 85 -1.59 9.85 4.22
C SER A 85 -1.77 10.79 3.03
N ASN A 86 -2.96 11.39 2.90
CA ASN A 86 -3.38 12.46 1.98
C ASN A 86 -4.09 12.04 0.67
N LEU A 87 -4.77 10.90 0.64
CA LEU A 87 -5.68 10.57 -0.45
C LEU A 87 -7.13 10.97 -0.09
N ASP A 88 -7.91 11.33 -1.10
CA ASP A 88 -9.35 11.44 -0.90
C ASP A 88 -9.96 10.05 -0.64
N PRO A 89 -11.10 9.96 0.10
CA PRO A 89 -11.66 8.67 0.52
C PRO A 89 -11.99 7.70 -0.62
N GLY A 90 -12.37 8.22 -1.80
CA GLY A 90 -12.70 7.39 -2.96
C GLY A 90 -11.45 6.74 -3.56
N THR A 91 -10.39 7.52 -3.69
CA THR A 91 -9.10 7.04 -4.20
C THR A 91 -8.40 6.14 -3.18
N GLU A 92 -8.50 6.44 -1.88
CA GLU A 92 -7.95 5.59 -0.81
C GLU A 92 -8.52 4.17 -0.89
N ALA A 93 -9.83 4.01 -1.05
CA ALA A 93 -10.46 2.68 -1.18
C ALA A 93 -9.96 1.88 -2.40
N VAL A 94 -9.70 2.55 -3.52
CA VAL A 94 -9.16 1.89 -4.72
C VAL A 94 -7.72 1.42 -4.47
N VAL A 95 -6.89 2.26 -3.86
CA VAL A 95 -5.50 1.94 -3.53
C VAL A 95 -5.43 0.81 -2.50
N GLU A 96 -6.27 0.82 -1.46
CA GLU A 96 -6.35 -0.25 -0.46
C GLU A 96 -6.72 -1.60 -1.12
N LYS A 97 -7.73 -1.60 -1.99
CA LYS A 97 -8.14 -2.82 -2.70
C LYS A 97 -7.06 -3.35 -3.64
N ALA A 98 -6.36 -2.47 -4.34
CA ALA A 98 -5.22 -2.85 -5.19
C ALA A 98 -4.07 -3.43 -4.36
N LEU A 99 -3.80 -2.85 -3.19
CA LEU A 99 -2.80 -3.33 -2.25
C LEU A 99 -3.18 -4.71 -1.67
N GLU A 100 -4.44 -4.92 -1.28
CA GLU A 100 -4.94 -6.22 -0.81
C GLU A 100 -4.71 -7.32 -1.86
N ARG A 101 -5.05 -7.04 -3.13
CA ARG A 101 -4.80 -7.98 -4.23
C ARG A 101 -3.31 -8.24 -4.47
N LEU A 102 -2.47 -7.21 -4.33
CA LEU A 102 -1.03 -7.36 -4.45
C LEU A 102 -0.44 -8.22 -3.32
N MET A 103 -1.00 -8.14 -2.11
CA MET A 103 -0.54 -8.92 -0.94
C MET A 103 -0.96 -10.39 -0.98
N ASP A 104 -2.05 -10.69 -1.68
CA ASP A 104 -2.63 -12.04 -1.68
C ASP A 104 -1.63 -13.10 -2.17
N GLY A 105 -1.52 -14.19 -1.40
CA GLY A 105 -0.60 -15.29 -1.67
C GLY A 105 0.89 -15.00 -1.46
N ARG A 106 1.27 -13.86 -0.85
CA ARG A 106 2.68 -13.45 -0.65
C ARG A 106 3.05 -13.31 0.81
N THR A 107 4.34 -13.40 1.09
CA THR A 107 4.88 -12.98 2.38
C THR A 107 4.99 -11.46 2.40
N VAL A 108 4.33 -10.82 3.36
CA VAL A 108 4.27 -9.36 3.47
C VAL A 108 4.88 -8.91 4.79
N ILE A 109 5.81 -7.98 4.72
CA ILE A 109 6.37 -7.28 5.88
C ILE A 109 5.86 -5.84 5.82
N VAL A 110 5.12 -5.42 6.84
CA VAL A 110 4.57 -4.06 6.92
C VAL A 110 5.22 -3.30 8.05
N VAL A 111 5.80 -2.13 7.74
CA VAL A 111 6.18 -1.15 8.75
C VAL A 111 4.93 -0.35 9.08
N ALA A 112 4.26 -0.72 10.17
CA ALA A 112 2.95 -0.20 10.50
C ALA A 112 3.01 1.03 11.40
N HIS A 113 2.19 2.04 11.04
CA HIS A 113 1.97 3.25 11.83
C HIS A 113 0.54 3.36 12.37
N ARG A 114 -0.33 2.37 12.05
CA ARG A 114 -1.73 2.31 12.49
C ARG A 114 -2.01 0.99 13.20
N LEU A 115 -2.75 1.07 14.31
CA LEU A 115 -3.13 -0.12 15.06
C LEU A 115 -4.00 -1.09 14.24
N SER A 116 -4.85 -0.58 13.35
CA SER A 116 -5.70 -1.39 12.46
C SER A 116 -4.87 -2.33 11.57
N THR A 117 -3.79 -1.84 11.01
CA THR A 117 -2.85 -2.63 10.18
C THR A 117 -2.16 -3.70 11.02
N VAL A 118 -1.68 -3.33 12.21
CA VAL A 118 -0.98 -4.26 13.12
C VAL A 118 -1.89 -5.41 13.57
N ARG A 119 -3.16 -5.13 13.87
CA ARG A 119 -4.14 -6.15 14.31
C ARG A 119 -4.49 -7.19 13.26
N ARG A 120 -4.29 -6.88 11.97
CA ARG A 120 -4.52 -7.79 10.84
C ARG A 120 -3.32 -8.67 10.51
N ALA A 121 -2.17 -8.43 11.13
CA ALA A 121 -0.95 -9.19 10.87
C ALA A 121 -0.97 -10.55 11.59
N ASP A 122 -0.51 -11.60 10.92
CA ASP A 122 -0.36 -12.93 11.50
C ASP A 122 0.67 -12.94 12.65
N ARG A 123 1.71 -12.13 12.50
CA ARG A 123 2.77 -11.96 13.49
C ARG A 123 3.24 -10.52 13.57
N ILE A 124 3.52 -10.07 14.78
CA ILE A 124 4.01 -8.73 15.07
C ILE A 124 5.41 -8.84 15.65
N ALA A 125 6.34 -8.13 15.04
CA ALA A 125 7.71 -7.98 15.53
C ALA A 125 7.89 -6.56 16.09
N VAL A 126 8.22 -6.43 17.35
CA VAL A 126 8.53 -5.14 17.98
C VAL A 126 10.04 -4.96 17.96
N ILE A 127 10.48 -3.91 17.26
CA ILE A 127 11.89 -3.54 17.16
C ILE A 127 12.15 -2.33 18.04
N ASP A 128 13.17 -2.43 18.88
CA ASP A 128 13.63 -1.33 19.73
C ASP A 128 15.16 -1.26 19.72
N HIS A 129 15.71 -0.06 19.53
CA HIS A 129 17.17 0.12 19.40
C HIS A 129 17.82 -0.91 18.47
N ALA A 130 17.22 -1.17 17.30
CA ALA A 130 17.66 -2.16 16.29
C ALA A 130 17.64 -3.63 16.77
N HIS A 131 17.00 -3.95 17.90
CA HIS A 131 16.84 -5.31 18.39
C HIS A 131 15.39 -5.74 18.37
N LEU A 132 15.15 -7.02 18.02
CA LEU A 132 13.84 -7.64 18.16
C LEU A 132 13.58 -7.91 19.65
N VAL A 133 12.65 -7.16 20.25
CA VAL A 133 12.34 -7.25 21.68
C VAL A 133 11.11 -8.08 21.99
N GLU A 134 10.14 -8.11 21.08
CA GLU A 134 8.93 -8.94 21.20
C GLU A 134 8.54 -9.51 19.84
N LEU A 135 7.99 -10.74 19.87
CA LEU A 135 7.44 -11.41 18.70
C LEU A 135 6.23 -12.24 19.12
N GLY A 136 5.10 -12.10 18.39
CA GLY A 136 3.87 -12.83 18.69
C GLY A 136 2.68 -12.33 17.90
N THR A 137 1.48 -12.86 18.18
CA THR A 137 0.22 -12.31 17.69
C THR A 137 -0.20 -11.07 18.48
N HIS A 138 -1.23 -10.37 18.03
CA HIS A 138 -1.81 -9.23 18.76
C HIS A 138 -2.22 -9.64 20.19
N GLU A 139 -2.97 -10.75 20.30
CA GLU A 139 -3.51 -11.25 21.55
C GLU A 139 -2.41 -11.67 22.52
N GLU A 140 -1.41 -12.41 22.03
CA GLU A 140 -0.28 -12.86 22.85
C GLU A 140 0.50 -11.68 23.44
N LEU A 141 0.76 -10.66 22.61
CA LEU A 141 1.56 -9.50 23.00
C LEU A 141 0.79 -8.55 23.94
N VAL A 142 -0.53 -8.42 23.77
CA VAL A 142 -1.37 -7.64 24.68
C VAL A 142 -1.40 -8.31 26.06
N VAL A 143 -1.61 -9.63 26.13
CA VAL A 143 -1.62 -10.40 27.41
C VAL A 143 -0.28 -10.35 28.11
N ARG A 144 0.83 -10.32 27.36
CA ARG A 144 2.19 -10.21 27.91
C ARG A 144 2.44 -8.89 28.63
N GLY A 145 1.69 -7.83 28.33
CA GLY A 145 1.79 -6.53 28.99
C GLY A 145 3.12 -5.78 28.77
N GLY A 146 3.81 -6.11 27.66
CA GLY A 146 5.12 -5.53 27.33
C GLY A 146 5.05 -4.20 26.56
N ARG A 147 6.09 -3.92 25.77
CA ARG A 147 6.16 -2.71 24.93
C ARG A 147 5.04 -2.61 23.92
N TYR A 148 4.70 -3.74 23.29
CA TYR A 148 3.60 -3.76 22.34
C TYR A 148 2.27 -3.34 23.00
N ALA A 149 1.95 -3.87 24.18
CA ALA A 149 0.72 -3.53 24.90
C ALA A 149 0.64 -2.01 25.17
N ALA A 150 1.74 -1.41 25.65
CA ALA A 150 1.81 0.02 25.87
C ALA A 150 1.62 0.87 24.59
N LEU A 151 2.20 0.43 23.45
CA LEU A 151 1.99 1.06 22.14
C LEU A 151 0.56 0.92 21.66
N ALA A 152 -0.04 -0.27 21.78
CA ALA A 152 -1.42 -0.53 21.39
C ALA A 152 -2.42 0.33 22.18
N GLU A 153 -2.22 0.50 23.48
CA GLU A 153 -3.02 1.39 24.31
C GLU A 153 -2.85 2.87 23.91
N ALA A 154 -1.62 3.30 23.62
CA ALA A 154 -1.37 4.67 23.17
C ALA A 154 -2.06 4.96 21.84
N TRP A 155 -2.01 4.04 20.87
CA TRP A 155 -2.72 4.14 19.59
C TRP A 155 -4.25 4.13 19.75
N ALA A 156 -4.79 3.29 20.63
CA ALA A 156 -6.22 3.27 20.91
C ALA A 156 -6.73 4.60 21.47
N ARG A 157 -5.92 5.29 22.28
CA ARG A 157 -6.25 6.63 22.81
C ARG A 157 -6.14 7.76 21.78
N SER A 158 -5.30 7.61 20.78
CA SER A 158 -5.08 8.64 19.74
C SER A 158 -6.08 8.61 18.60
N GLN A 159 -6.89 7.57 18.46
CA GLN A 159 -7.97 7.51 17.48
C GLN A 159 -9.23 8.17 18.09
N PRO A 160 -9.82 9.20 17.46
CA PRO A 160 -11.10 9.73 17.91
C PRO A 160 -12.15 8.62 17.79
N THR A 161 -12.82 8.34 18.88
CA THR A 161 -13.96 7.41 18.97
C THR A 161 -15.05 7.90 18.03
N THR A 162 -15.22 7.28 16.87
CA THR A 162 -16.42 7.42 16.05
C THR A 162 -17.51 6.55 16.66
N GLU A 163 -17.91 6.86 17.90
CA GLU A 163 -19.16 6.34 18.43
C GLU A 163 -20.29 7.21 17.89
N GLY A 164 -21.14 6.55 17.09
CA GLY A 164 -22.32 7.14 16.51
C GLY A 164 -23.22 7.78 17.53
N THR A 165 -23.48 9.06 17.35
CA THR A 165 -24.68 9.69 17.87
C THR A 165 -25.86 9.18 17.03
N VAL A 166 -26.46 8.08 17.46
CA VAL A 166 -27.86 7.79 17.11
C VAL A 166 -28.70 8.75 17.95
N GLY A 167 -28.97 9.92 17.38
CA GLY A 167 -29.90 10.89 17.92
C GLY A 167 -31.31 10.46 17.67
N ARG A 168 -32.11 10.60 18.70
CA ARG A 168 -33.55 10.45 18.80
C ARG A 168 -34.32 11.23 17.72
#